data_1cbbccab82b046816e8ef0e9163501cf
#
_entry.id   1cbbccab82b046816e8ef0e9163501cf
#
_cell.length_a   1.000
_cell.length_b   1.000
_cell.length_c   1.000
_cell.angle_alpha   90.00
_cell.angle_beta   90.00
_cell.angle_gamma   90.00
#
_symmetry.space_group_name_H-M   'P 1'
#
loop_
_entity.id
_entity.type
_entity.pdbx_description
1 polymer ?
#
loop_
_entity_poly.entity_id
_entity_poly.type
_entity_poly.pdbx_seq_one_letter_code
_entity_poly.pdbx_strand_id
1 'polypeptide(L)'
;MDNDLFFEAATPLGFRVRVTHAYWDLIVTMKHPVMMGRERDVQAILMDPDVIRLSRSDPSVYLFYKFESTKRWVCAVIKRLNGDGFLITTYPTDAIKEGEHLWPK
;
A
#
# COMPACT_ATOMS: atom_id res chain seq x y z
N MET A 1 -13.03 17.62 -5.15
CA MET A 1 -13.38 17.60 -3.73
C MET A 1 -13.16 16.27 -3.15
N ASP A 2 -12.49 16.25 -2.02
CA ASP A 2 -12.17 14.99 -1.39
C ASP A 2 -13.06 14.67 -0.22
N ASN A 3 -14.33 14.99 -0.36
CA ASN A 3 -15.31 14.59 0.64
C ASN A 3 -15.37 13.10 0.80
N ASP A 4 -14.78 12.39 -0.16
CA ASP A 4 -14.81 10.95 -0.24
C ASP A 4 -13.59 10.28 0.39
N LEU A 5 -12.75 11.04 1.06
CA LEU A 5 -11.56 10.48 1.70
C LEU A 5 -11.96 9.48 2.77
N PHE A 6 -11.48 8.25 2.63
CA PHE A 6 -11.74 7.18 3.58
C PHE A 6 -10.70 7.18 4.68
N PHE A 7 -9.42 7.13 4.29
CA PHE A 7 -8.32 7.28 5.25
C PHE A 7 -7.07 7.75 4.54
N GLU A 8 -6.12 8.23 5.33
CA GLU A 8 -4.80 8.53 4.82
C GLU A 8 -3.76 8.10 5.85
N ALA A 9 -2.52 7.99 5.42
CA ALA A 9 -1.45 7.55 6.27
C ALA A 9 -0.17 8.27 5.89
N ALA A 10 0.59 8.69 6.90
CA ALA A 10 1.92 9.24 6.71
C ALA A 10 2.91 8.08 6.68
N THR A 11 3.72 8.00 5.64
CA THR A 11 4.68 6.91 5.49
C THR A 11 6.03 7.28 6.09
N PRO A 12 6.89 6.29 6.39
CA PRO A 12 8.24 6.59 6.90
C PRO A 12 9.15 7.23 5.84
N LEU A 13 8.71 7.25 4.57
CA LEU A 13 9.48 7.91 3.51
C LEU A 13 9.16 9.40 3.38
N GLY A 14 8.26 9.92 4.22
CA GLY A 14 7.98 11.35 4.28
C GLY A 14 6.85 11.84 3.40
N PHE A 15 6.10 10.95 2.78
CA PHE A 15 4.91 11.37 2.02
C PHE A 15 3.66 10.70 2.56
N ARG A 16 2.50 11.26 2.22
CA ARG A 16 1.21 10.73 2.64
C ARG A 16 0.59 9.92 1.53
N VAL A 17 -0.15 8.91 1.94
CA VAL A 17 -0.96 8.10 1.03
C VAL A 17 -2.42 8.36 1.34
N ARG A 18 -3.21 8.59 0.29
CA ARG A 18 -4.64 8.89 0.40
C ARG A 18 -5.44 7.77 -0.24
N VAL A 19 -6.53 7.40 0.43
CA VAL A 19 -7.42 6.34 -0.06
C VAL A 19 -8.85 6.84 0.04
N THR A 20 -9.55 6.88 -1.10
CA THR A 20 -10.96 7.29 -1.11
C THR A 20 -11.85 6.08 -0.89
N HIS A 21 -13.07 6.31 -0.42
CA HIS A 21 -14.07 5.25 -0.28
C HIS A 21 -14.32 4.56 -1.62
N ALA A 22 -14.49 5.33 -2.66
CA ALA A 22 -14.79 4.78 -3.98
C ALA A 22 -13.67 3.86 -4.47
N TYR A 23 -12.42 4.27 -4.28
CA TYR A 23 -11.31 3.46 -4.75
C TYR A 23 -11.11 2.21 -3.89
N TRP A 24 -11.30 2.34 -2.56
CA TRP A 24 -11.25 1.17 -1.69
C TRP A 24 -12.31 0.14 -2.08
N ASP A 25 -13.53 0.60 -2.36
CA ASP A 25 -14.60 -0.29 -2.82
C ASP A 25 -14.22 -0.99 -4.10
N LEU A 26 -13.60 -0.28 -5.04
CA LEU A 26 -13.12 -0.89 -6.28
C LEU A 26 -12.13 -2.01 -5.99
N ILE A 27 -11.17 -1.77 -5.10
CA ILE A 27 -10.16 -2.78 -4.77
C ILE A 27 -10.82 -4.04 -4.19
N VAL A 28 -11.69 -3.88 -3.19
CA VAL A 28 -12.24 -5.03 -2.47
C VAL A 28 -13.37 -5.72 -3.20
N THR A 29 -13.98 -5.08 -4.20
CA THR A 29 -15.02 -5.74 -4.98
C THR A 29 -14.49 -6.33 -6.28
N MET A 30 -13.51 -5.68 -6.91
CA MET A 30 -13.08 -6.07 -8.25
C MET A 30 -11.70 -6.70 -8.29
N LYS A 31 -10.81 -6.34 -7.39
CA LYS A 31 -9.43 -6.80 -7.45
C LYS A 31 -9.12 -7.87 -6.44
N HIS A 32 -9.33 -7.57 -5.16
CA HIS A 32 -8.91 -8.46 -4.07
C HIS A 32 -9.94 -8.49 -2.95
N PRO A 33 -11.05 -9.25 -3.14
CA PRO A 33 -12.11 -9.30 -2.14
C PRO A 33 -11.65 -9.78 -0.76
N VAL A 34 -10.55 -10.53 -0.70
CA VAL A 34 -10.00 -11.00 0.56
C VAL A 34 -9.58 -9.85 1.48
N MET A 35 -9.41 -8.66 0.93
CA MET A 35 -9.01 -7.47 1.69
C MET A 35 -10.18 -6.71 2.28
N MET A 36 -11.42 -7.13 2.00
CA MET A 36 -12.59 -6.44 2.54
C MET A 36 -12.54 -6.43 4.07
N GLY A 37 -12.76 -5.25 4.66
CA GLY A 37 -12.70 -5.08 6.10
C GLY A 37 -11.31 -4.90 6.67
N ARG A 38 -10.27 -4.93 5.84
CA ARG A 38 -8.89 -4.83 6.30
C ARG A 38 -8.27 -3.44 6.11
N GLU A 39 -9.08 -2.42 6.05
CA GLU A 39 -8.57 -1.06 5.82
C GLU A 39 -7.63 -0.59 6.92
N ARG A 40 -7.88 -1.01 8.17
CA ARG A 40 -6.97 -0.65 9.26
C ARG A 40 -5.62 -1.34 9.13
N ASP A 41 -5.61 -2.56 8.63
CA ASP A 41 -4.36 -3.26 8.38
C ASP A 41 -3.55 -2.53 7.32
N VAL A 42 -4.22 -2.10 6.26
CA VAL A 42 -3.53 -1.37 5.18
C VAL A 42 -2.99 -0.04 5.69
N GLN A 43 -3.76 0.67 6.49
CA GLN A 43 -3.28 1.92 7.09
C GLN A 43 -2.03 1.66 7.94
N ALA A 44 -2.04 0.60 8.73
CA ALA A 44 -0.90 0.26 9.57
C ALA A 44 0.33 -0.10 8.74
N ILE A 45 0.14 -0.81 7.61
CA ILE A 45 1.25 -1.15 6.72
C ILE A 45 1.90 0.12 6.17
N LEU A 46 1.11 1.10 5.80
CA LEU A 46 1.64 2.33 5.22
C LEU A 46 2.39 3.17 6.26
N MET A 47 1.94 3.13 7.51
CA MET A 47 2.57 3.91 8.58
C MET A 47 3.80 3.21 9.16
N ASP A 48 3.78 1.87 9.19
CA ASP A 48 4.85 1.09 9.84
C ASP A 48 5.13 -0.19 9.05
N PRO A 49 5.67 -0.07 7.84
CA PRO A 49 5.96 -1.25 7.02
C PRO A 49 7.20 -1.97 7.52
N ASP A 50 7.28 -3.27 7.23
CA ASP A 50 8.52 -4.01 7.47
C ASP A 50 9.50 -3.82 6.32
N VAL A 51 9.01 -3.73 5.09
CA VAL A 51 9.85 -3.56 3.90
C VAL A 51 9.15 -2.64 2.92
N ILE A 52 9.91 -1.76 2.27
CA ILE A 52 9.42 -0.99 1.12
C ILE A 52 10.38 -1.22 -0.03
N ARG A 53 9.85 -1.59 -1.18
CA ARG A 53 10.59 -1.75 -2.41
C ARG A 53 10.10 -0.75 -3.45
N LEU A 54 11.01 -0.22 -4.25
CA LEU A 54 10.65 0.59 -5.42
C LEU A 54 10.52 -0.35 -6.61
N SER A 55 9.44 -0.25 -7.36
CA SER A 55 9.22 -1.09 -8.52
C SER A 55 10.32 -0.88 -9.56
N ARG A 56 10.81 -1.96 -10.16
CA ARG A 56 11.82 -1.87 -11.22
C ARG A 56 11.22 -1.39 -12.53
N SER A 57 9.94 -1.67 -12.75
CA SER A 57 9.29 -1.33 -14.01
C SER A 57 8.67 0.05 -14.02
N ASP A 58 8.41 0.63 -12.84
CA ASP A 58 7.79 1.95 -12.75
C ASP A 58 8.33 2.67 -11.50
N PRO A 59 9.21 3.67 -11.68
CA PRO A 59 9.84 4.34 -10.54
C PRO A 59 8.89 5.19 -9.71
N SER A 60 7.63 5.33 -10.09
CA SER A 60 6.65 6.02 -9.27
C SER A 60 5.83 5.05 -8.41
N VAL A 61 6.09 3.74 -8.53
CA VAL A 61 5.32 2.73 -7.80
C VAL A 61 6.15 2.16 -6.67
N TYR A 62 5.57 2.18 -5.47
CA TYR A 62 6.18 1.72 -4.23
C TYR A 62 5.40 0.52 -3.71
N LEU A 63 6.10 -0.48 -3.22
CA LEU A 63 5.51 -1.71 -2.69
C LEU A 63 5.80 -1.76 -1.20
N PHE A 64 4.77 -1.60 -0.39
CA PHE A 64 4.88 -1.64 1.08
C PHE A 64 4.46 -3.01 1.55
N TYR A 65 5.29 -3.64 2.38
CA TYR A 65 5.03 -4.99 2.88
C TYR A 65 5.02 -5.01 4.40
N LYS A 66 4.09 -5.75 4.95
CA LYS A 66 4.04 -6.01 6.39
C LYS A 66 3.93 -7.51 6.58
N PHE A 67 4.79 -8.07 7.42
CA PHE A 67 4.77 -9.49 7.74
C PHE A 67 3.49 -9.82 8.50
N GLU A 68 2.83 -10.88 8.10
CA GLU A 68 1.60 -11.32 8.75
C GLU A 68 1.82 -12.63 9.49
N SER A 69 2.46 -13.58 8.82
CA SER A 69 2.77 -14.88 9.42
C SER A 69 3.86 -15.52 8.55
N THR A 70 4.34 -16.70 8.94
CA THR A 70 5.40 -17.39 8.20
C THR A 70 5.03 -17.47 6.72
N LYS A 71 5.93 -16.95 5.87
CA LYS A 71 5.78 -16.95 4.41
C LYS A 71 4.54 -16.21 3.95
N ARG A 72 4.08 -15.23 4.74
CA ARG A 72 2.90 -14.46 4.35
C ARG A 72 3.07 -13.00 4.73
N TRP A 73 2.88 -12.15 3.75
CA TRP A 73 2.90 -10.71 3.90
C TRP A 73 1.63 -10.11 3.35
N VAL A 74 1.32 -8.89 3.77
CA VAL A 74 0.32 -8.07 3.10
C VAL A 74 1.06 -6.96 2.39
N CYS A 75 0.73 -6.75 1.13
CA CYS A 75 1.36 -5.75 0.29
C CYS A 75 0.37 -4.63 -0.01
N ALA A 76 0.83 -3.38 0.09
CA ALA A 76 0.09 -2.22 -0.38
C ALA A 76 0.89 -1.58 -1.50
N VAL A 77 0.29 -1.43 -2.67
CA VAL A 77 0.93 -0.88 -3.86
C VAL A 77 0.53 0.57 -3.99
N ILE A 78 1.52 1.46 -3.98
CA ILE A 78 1.31 2.91 -3.94
C ILE A 78 1.91 3.54 -5.19
N LYS A 79 1.14 4.41 -5.84
CA LYS A 79 1.66 5.26 -6.90
C LYS A 79 1.85 6.65 -6.34
N ARG A 80 3.05 7.21 -6.50
CA ARG A 80 3.37 8.54 -6.01
C ARG A 80 3.39 9.52 -7.17
N LEU A 81 2.54 10.55 -7.08
CA LEU A 81 2.44 11.60 -8.10
C LEU A 81 2.45 12.95 -7.41
N ASN A 82 3.33 13.84 -7.86
CA ASN A 82 3.41 15.21 -7.35
C ASN A 82 3.56 15.27 -5.83
N GLY A 83 4.30 14.30 -5.27
CA GLY A 83 4.56 14.29 -3.83
C GLY A 83 3.54 13.54 -3.00
N ASP A 84 2.37 13.25 -3.54
CA ASP A 84 1.32 12.50 -2.82
C ASP A 84 1.26 11.06 -3.31
N GLY A 85 0.91 10.15 -2.40
CA GLY A 85 0.74 8.75 -2.73
C GLY A 85 -0.72 8.34 -2.82
N PHE A 86 -1.01 7.41 -3.71
CA PHE A 86 -2.35 6.88 -3.93
C PHE A 86 -2.30 5.37 -3.91
N LEU A 87 -3.21 4.74 -3.18
CA LEU A 87 -3.28 3.30 -3.12
C LEU A 87 -3.83 2.76 -4.44
N ILE A 88 -3.02 1.95 -5.12
CA ILE A 88 -3.43 1.31 -6.38
C ILE A 88 -4.18 0.02 -6.09
N THR A 89 -3.60 -0.79 -5.20
CA THR A 89 -4.21 -2.06 -4.80
C THR A 89 -3.51 -2.57 -3.53
N THR A 90 -4.07 -3.61 -2.95
CA THR A 90 -3.49 -4.26 -1.77
C THR A 90 -3.90 -5.72 -1.80
N TYR A 91 -3.02 -6.61 -1.34
CA TYR A 91 -3.27 -8.04 -1.38
C TYR A 91 -2.33 -8.80 -0.45
N PRO A 92 -2.75 -9.97 0.02
CA PRO A 92 -1.82 -10.86 0.72
C PRO A 92 -0.92 -11.56 -0.30
N THR A 93 0.32 -11.84 0.10
CA THR A 93 1.29 -12.47 -0.79
C THR A 93 2.23 -13.35 0.02
N ASP A 94 2.82 -14.34 -0.62
CA ASP A 94 3.79 -15.23 0.01
C ASP A 94 5.23 -14.87 -0.36
N ALA A 95 5.44 -13.78 -1.08
CA ALA A 95 6.76 -13.39 -1.52
C ALA A 95 6.86 -11.87 -1.65
N ILE A 96 8.04 -11.33 -1.37
CA ILE A 96 8.36 -9.94 -1.60
C ILE A 96 8.97 -9.85 -3.00
N LYS A 97 8.36 -9.03 -3.86
CA LYS A 97 8.85 -8.86 -5.22
C LYS A 97 10.20 -8.16 -5.24
N GLU A 98 10.99 -8.49 -6.24
CA GLU A 98 12.24 -7.79 -6.46
C GLU A 98 11.99 -6.34 -6.76
N GLY A 99 12.92 -5.51 -6.33
CA GLY A 99 12.87 -4.09 -6.53
C GLY A 99 13.99 -3.43 -5.76
N GLU A 100 14.11 -2.12 -5.89
CA GLU A 100 15.10 -1.39 -5.13
C GLU A 100 14.66 -1.31 -3.67
N HIS A 101 15.56 -1.70 -2.77
CA HIS A 101 15.27 -1.65 -1.33
C HIS A 101 15.28 -0.21 -0.84
N LEU A 102 14.18 0.23 -0.23
CA LEU A 102 14.05 1.59 0.29
C LEU A 102 13.92 1.64 1.81
N TRP A 103 13.33 0.61 2.40
CA TRP A 103 13.05 0.60 3.84
C TRP A 103 13.12 -0.81 4.37
N PRO A 104 13.65 -1.09 5.57
CA PRO A 104 14.31 -0.10 6.42
C PRO A 104 15.63 0.35 5.82
N LYS A 105 16.11 1.46 6.29
CA LYS A 105 17.38 2.03 5.80
C LYS A 105 18.59 1.32 6.39
#